data_203101126cac3721c531d62b8533718c
#
_entry.id   203101126cac3721c531d62b8533718c
#
_cell.length_a   1.000
_cell.length_b   1.000
_cell.length_c   1.000
_cell.angle_alpha   90.00
_cell.angle_beta   90.00
_cell.angle_gamma   90.00
#
_symmetry.space_group_name_H-M   'P 1'
#
loop_
_entity.id
_entity.type
_entity.pdbx_description
1 polymer ?
#
loop_
_entity_poly.entity_id
_entity_poly.type
_entity_poly.pdbx_seq_one_letter_code
_entity_poly.pdbx_strand_id
1 'polypeptide(L)'
;MECIKDTLLERQRRYEDCLRRDPPACQAVKALSVPPEDAVALVNSHVLAPAMGGFVRWILQQAVKSGKTRIYFLARDGYFPYHGTRLLCEQMNLPIACRYLSCSRYSLRMPLFHTNRKEALDLLCGRGMEVSLKRVLSRGGMTQEEKEAVEHRLNLPFSSETLLTPEQLTEIRKRLGECRLFLDCLERHSREALPAAAGYFRQE
;
A
#
# COMPACT_ATOMS: atom_id res chain seq x y z
N MET A 1 4.19 25.90 -28.50
CA MET A 1 5.16 24.83 -28.18
C MET A 1 6.41 25.34 -27.44
N GLU A 2 6.90 26.53 -27.72
CA GLU A 2 8.05 27.16 -27.05
C GLU A 2 7.83 27.41 -25.55
N CYS A 3 6.66 27.87 -25.16
CA CYS A 3 6.33 28.19 -23.76
C CYS A 3 6.38 26.95 -22.81
N ILE A 4 6.19 25.73 -23.33
CA ILE A 4 6.26 24.50 -22.50
C ILE A 4 7.72 24.05 -22.31
N LYS A 5 8.57 24.24 -23.34
CA LYS A 5 10.00 23.89 -23.26
C LYS A 5 10.75 24.76 -22.25
N ASP A 6 10.50 26.06 -22.24
CA ASP A 6 11.10 26.98 -21.26
C ASP A 6 10.68 26.65 -19.83
N THR A 7 9.41 26.30 -19.60
CA THR A 7 8.93 25.89 -18.28
C THR A 7 9.57 24.60 -17.79
N LEU A 8 9.87 23.63 -18.65
CA LEU A 8 10.56 22.38 -18.25
C LEU A 8 12.03 22.62 -17.92
N LEU A 9 12.73 23.44 -18.68
CA LEU A 9 14.12 23.84 -18.39
C LEU A 9 14.23 24.61 -17.07
N GLU A 10 13.30 25.52 -16.80
CA GLU A 10 13.24 26.21 -15.51
C GLU A 10 12.97 25.26 -14.35
N ARG A 11 12.08 24.27 -14.53
CA ARG A 11 11.82 23.23 -13.52
C ARG A 11 13.05 22.37 -13.28
N GLN A 12 13.73 21.97 -14.34
CA GLN A 12 14.97 21.20 -14.22
C GLN A 12 16.02 21.96 -13.39
N ARG A 13 16.26 23.24 -13.69
CA ARG A 13 17.18 24.09 -12.91
C ARG A 13 16.81 24.17 -11.44
N ARG A 14 15.53 24.35 -11.13
CA ARG A 14 15.05 24.35 -9.74
C ARG A 14 15.28 23.04 -9.03
N TYR A 15 15.06 21.90 -9.72
CA TYR A 15 15.33 20.58 -9.15
C TYR A 15 16.83 20.37 -8.90
N GLU A 16 17.67 20.77 -9.84
CA GLU A 16 19.14 20.71 -9.69
C GLU A 16 19.62 21.60 -8.53
N ASP A 17 19.05 22.79 -8.35
CA ASP A 17 19.36 23.66 -7.23
C ASP A 17 18.95 23.04 -5.88
N CYS A 18 17.82 22.36 -5.81
CA CYS A 18 17.41 21.61 -4.62
C CYS A 18 18.40 20.47 -4.30
N LEU A 19 18.86 19.76 -5.33
CA LEU A 19 19.80 18.63 -5.20
C LEU A 19 21.21 19.05 -4.77
N ARG A 20 21.61 20.32 -4.88
CA ARG A 20 22.90 20.82 -4.38
C ARG A 20 23.13 20.54 -2.89
N ARG A 21 22.04 20.35 -2.13
CA ARG A 21 22.11 20.00 -0.69
C ARG A 21 22.42 18.52 -0.43
N ASP A 22 22.33 17.67 -1.46
CA ASP A 22 22.72 16.25 -1.44
C ASP A 22 23.71 15.99 -2.59
N PRO A 23 25.00 16.24 -2.40
CA PRO A 23 26.01 16.12 -3.46
C PRO A 23 26.04 14.75 -4.16
N PRO A 24 25.92 13.62 -3.45
CA PRO A 24 25.82 12.30 -4.11
C PRO A 24 24.62 12.18 -5.05
N ALA A 25 23.44 12.63 -4.63
CA ALA A 25 22.25 12.63 -5.48
C ALA A 25 22.40 13.57 -6.68
N CYS A 26 22.97 14.75 -6.46
CA CYS A 26 23.26 15.72 -7.54
C CYS A 26 24.21 15.11 -8.59
N GLN A 27 25.27 14.44 -8.17
CA GLN A 27 26.22 13.78 -9.07
C GLN A 27 25.56 12.63 -9.84
N ALA A 28 24.76 11.80 -9.18
CA ALA A 28 24.04 10.70 -9.80
C ALA A 28 23.05 11.19 -10.87
N VAL A 29 22.29 12.24 -10.58
CA VAL A 29 21.33 12.81 -11.52
C VAL A 29 22.02 13.44 -12.74
N LYS A 30 23.14 14.14 -12.55
CA LYS A 30 23.94 14.71 -13.65
C LYS A 30 24.53 13.65 -14.58
N ALA A 31 24.76 12.44 -14.09
CA ALA A 31 25.22 11.31 -14.89
C ALA A 31 24.11 10.70 -15.75
N LEU A 32 22.83 11.06 -15.52
CA LEU A 32 21.69 10.58 -16.30
C LEU A 32 21.46 11.52 -17.49
N SER A 33 21.47 10.96 -18.70
CA SER A 33 21.07 11.69 -19.92
C SER A 33 19.55 11.69 -20.00
N VAL A 34 18.91 12.70 -19.45
CA VAL A 34 17.44 12.87 -19.49
C VAL A 34 17.08 13.82 -20.62
N PRO A 35 16.21 13.42 -21.58
CA PRO A 35 15.74 14.31 -22.62
C PRO A 35 15.01 15.52 -21.99
N PRO A 36 15.38 16.77 -22.37
CA PRO A 36 14.80 17.96 -21.75
C PRO A 36 13.29 18.14 -22.04
N GLU A 37 12.77 17.46 -23.05
CA GLU A 37 11.35 17.45 -23.43
C GLU A 37 10.51 16.41 -22.70
N ASP A 38 11.12 15.46 -22.00
CA ASP A 38 10.42 14.41 -21.25
C ASP A 38 10.19 14.83 -19.79
N ALA A 39 9.01 15.41 -19.53
CA ALA A 39 8.61 15.85 -18.22
C ALA A 39 8.53 14.70 -17.18
N VAL A 40 8.15 13.49 -17.62
CA VAL A 40 8.04 12.32 -16.74
C VAL A 40 9.43 11.83 -16.35
N ALA A 41 10.33 11.69 -17.31
CA ALA A 41 11.72 11.33 -17.05
C ALA A 41 12.42 12.37 -16.17
N LEU A 42 12.15 13.66 -16.38
CA LEU A 42 12.68 14.75 -15.56
C LEU A 42 12.26 14.63 -14.09
N VAL A 43 10.96 14.44 -13.82
CA VAL A 43 10.45 14.28 -12.45
C VAL A 43 10.99 13.00 -11.82
N ASN A 44 11.00 11.90 -12.55
CA ASN A 44 11.50 10.63 -12.03
C ASN A 44 12.98 10.71 -11.63
N SER A 45 13.83 11.29 -12.49
CA SER A 45 15.28 11.36 -12.26
C SER A 45 15.68 12.40 -11.22
N HIS A 46 15.04 13.59 -11.23
CA HIS A 46 15.46 14.72 -10.40
C HIS A 46 14.71 14.85 -9.07
N VAL A 47 13.56 14.17 -8.93
CA VAL A 47 12.73 14.27 -7.72
C VAL A 47 12.52 12.89 -7.08
N LEU A 48 11.92 11.94 -7.81
CA LEU A 48 11.52 10.67 -7.21
C LEU A 48 12.72 9.76 -6.91
N ALA A 49 13.69 9.65 -7.82
CA ALA A 49 14.86 8.81 -7.62
C ALA A 49 15.75 9.31 -6.46
N PRO A 50 16.09 10.61 -6.33
CA PRO A 50 16.80 11.12 -5.17
C PRO A 50 16.05 10.95 -3.85
N ALA A 51 14.72 11.21 -3.84
CA ALA A 51 13.90 11.00 -2.65
C ALA A 51 13.89 9.51 -2.23
N MET A 52 13.75 8.61 -3.19
CA MET A 52 13.80 7.16 -2.92
C MET A 52 15.18 6.72 -2.45
N GLY A 53 16.24 7.21 -3.07
CA GLY A 53 17.63 6.93 -2.66
C GLY A 53 17.92 7.42 -1.23
N GLY A 54 17.44 8.61 -0.88
CA GLY A 54 17.51 9.15 0.48
C GLY A 54 16.74 8.28 1.49
N PHE A 55 15.55 7.83 1.12
CA PHE A 55 14.72 6.95 1.95
C PHE A 55 15.38 5.58 2.17
N VAL A 56 15.90 4.96 1.12
CA VAL A 56 16.62 3.67 1.22
C VAL A 56 17.86 3.80 2.10
N ARG A 57 18.64 4.85 1.91
CA ARG A 57 19.81 5.14 2.76
C ARG A 57 19.41 5.31 4.23
N TRP A 58 18.33 6.03 4.50
CA TRP A 58 17.79 6.20 5.85
C TRP A 58 17.36 4.85 6.47
N ILE A 59 16.63 3.99 5.71
CA ILE A 59 16.24 2.64 6.16
C ILE A 59 17.49 1.85 6.60
N LEU A 60 18.54 1.83 5.77
CA LEU A 60 19.77 1.10 6.08
C LEU A 60 20.48 1.66 7.30
N GLN A 61 20.58 2.99 7.43
CA GLN A 61 21.16 3.63 8.61
C GLN A 61 20.40 3.24 9.90
N GLN A 62 19.05 3.22 9.85
CA GLN A 62 18.25 2.79 11.00
C GLN A 62 18.44 1.30 11.32
N ALA A 63 18.52 0.45 10.31
CA ALA A 63 18.74 -0.97 10.48
C ALA A 63 20.09 -1.26 11.13
N VAL A 64 21.16 -0.68 10.61
CA VAL A 64 22.52 -0.79 11.17
C VAL A 64 22.55 -0.26 12.61
N LYS A 65 22.03 0.95 12.85
CA LYS A 65 21.98 1.56 14.19
C LYS A 65 21.20 0.70 15.20
N SER A 66 20.18 -0.01 14.76
CA SER A 66 19.33 -0.86 15.60
C SER A 66 19.81 -2.32 15.67
N GLY A 67 20.93 -2.66 15.05
CA GLY A 67 21.46 -4.03 15.00
C GLY A 67 20.54 -5.01 14.25
N LYS A 68 19.72 -4.52 13.30
CA LYS A 68 18.84 -5.39 12.53
C LYS A 68 19.60 -6.07 11.40
N THR A 69 19.44 -7.39 11.31
CA THR A 69 20.06 -8.23 10.27
C THR A 69 19.10 -8.61 9.15
N ARG A 70 17.83 -8.22 9.26
CA ARG A 70 16.81 -8.53 8.26
C ARG A 70 15.79 -7.39 8.15
N ILE A 71 15.40 -7.05 6.90
CA ILE A 71 14.39 -6.04 6.58
C ILE A 71 13.34 -6.67 5.66
N TYR A 72 12.07 -6.46 6.00
CA TYR A 72 10.94 -6.89 5.19
C TYR A 72 10.27 -5.71 4.52
N PHE A 73 10.03 -5.81 3.22
CA PHE A 73 9.36 -4.82 2.39
C PHE A 73 8.01 -5.36 1.95
N LEU A 74 6.95 -4.67 2.32
CA LEU A 74 5.59 -5.11 1.99
C LEU A 74 5.21 -4.70 0.56
N ALA A 75 4.60 -5.62 -0.16
CA ALA A 75 4.02 -5.32 -1.46
C ALA A 75 2.87 -4.30 -1.28
N ARG A 76 2.64 -3.45 -2.19
CA ARG A 76 3.26 -3.13 -3.49
C ARG A 76 4.30 -2.01 -3.33
N ASP A 77 4.08 -1.13 -2.36
CA ASP A 77 4.84 0.12 -2.17
C ASP A 77 6.31 -0.16 -1.79
N GLY A 78 6.57 -1.30 -1.17
CA GLY A 78 7.92 -1.76 -0.81
C GLY A 78 8.77 -2.27 -1.97
N TYR A 79 8.27 -2.34 -3.22
CA TYR A 79 9.00 -2.94 -4.34
C TYR A 79 10.29 -2.17 -4.68
N PHE A 80 10.18 -0.87 -4.94
CA PHE A 80 11.36 -0.04 -5.25
C PHE A 80 12.33 0.08 -4.06
N PRO A 81 11.86 0.36 -2.82
CA PRO A 81 12.75 0.34 -1.66
C PRO A 81 13.46 -1.00 -1.46
N TYR A 82 12.81 -2.14 -1.71
CA TYR A 82 13.41 -3.46 -1.65
C TYR A 82 14.62 -3.59 -2.59
N HIS A 83 14.42 -3.27 -3.87
CA HIS A 83 15.49 -3.37 -4.87
C HIS A 83 16.63 -2.39 -4.57
N GLY A 84 16.32 -1.14 -4.22
CA GLY A 84 17.32 -0.14 -3.85
C GLY A 84 18.12 -0.54 -2.61
N THR A 85 17.43 -1.04 -1.57
CA THR A 85 18.10 -1.48 -0.34
C THR A 85 19.01 -2.69 -0.60
N ARG A 86 18.52 -3.68 -1.38
CA ARG A 86 19.33 -4.86 -1.73
C ARG A 86 20.59 -4.47 -2.49
N LEU A 87 20.45 -3.60 -3.49
CA LEU A 87 21.59 -3.11 -4.27
C LEU A 87 22.65 -2.42 -3.39
N LEU A 88 22.22 -1.55 -2.47
CA LEU A 88 23.15 -0.88 -1.55
C LEU A 88 23.79 -1.87 -0.56
N CYS A 89 23.05 -2.86 -0.05
CA CYS A 89 23.61 -3.91 0.81
C CYS A 89 24.71 -4.68 0.09
N GLU A 90 24.48 -5.06 -1.17
CA GLU A 90 25.47 -5.76 -2.01
C GLU A 90 26.71 -4.90 -2.24
N GLN A 91 26.53 -3.64 -2.64
CA GLN A 91 27.66 -2.72 -2.91
C GLN A 91 28.48 -2.35 -1.67
N MET A 92 27.82 -2.22 -0.52
CA MET A 92 28.45 -1.83 0.74
C MET A 92 28.86 -3.04 1.62
N ASN A 93 28.66 -4.27 1.15
CA ASN A 93 28.87 -5.51 1.89
C ASN A 93 28.20 -5.51 3.28
N LEU A 94 26.97 -4.99 3.36
CA LEU A 94 26.21 -4.97 4.61
C LEU A 94 25.55 -6.33 4.87
N PRO A 95 25.70 -6.91 6.09
CA PRO A 95 25.13 -8.21 6.45
C PRO A 95 23.63 -8.08 6.79
N ILE A 96 22.85 -7.46 5.89
CA ILE A 96 21.41 -7.25 6.06
C ILE A 96 20.66 -8.01 4.97
N ALA A 97 19.88 -9.00 5.38
CA ALA A 97 19.01 -9.74 4.47
C ALA A 97 17.75 -8.92 4.14
N CYS A 98 17.52 -8.65 2.86
CA CYS A 98 16.32 -7.99 2.38
C CYS A 98 15.34 -9.03 1.86
N ARG A 99 14.06 -8.94 2.26
CA ARG A 99 12.96 -9.81 1.83
C ARG A 99 11.78 -8.98 1.34
N TYR A 100 11.20 -9.40 0.22
CA TYR A 100 10.00 -8.79 -0.30
C TYR A 100 8.80 -9.67 -0.01
N LEU A 101 7.85 -9.18 0.81
CA LEU A 101 6.65 -9.92 1.16
C LEU A 101 5.52 -9.61 0.18
N SER A 102 5.11 -10.62 -0.60
CA SER A 102 3.97 -10.55 -1.53
C SER A 102 2.64 -10.57 -0.77
N CYS A 103 2.42 -9.56 0.07
CA CYS A 103 1.22 -9.42 0.88
C CYS A 103 0.56 -8.06 0.70
N SER A 104 -0.75 -8.02 0.84
CA SER A 104 -1.55 -6.80 0.85
C SER A 104 -2.14 -6.54 2.24
N ARG A 105 -2.67 -5.34 2.46
CA ARG A 105 -3.43 -5.06 3.70
C ARG A 105 -4.58 -6.04 3.89
N TYR A 106 -5.22 -6.45 2.81
CA TYR A 106 -6.30 -7.43 2.82
C TYR A 106 -5.80 -8.82 3.26
N SER A 107 -4.77 -9.35 2.59
CA SER A 107 -4.22 -10.68 2.89
C SER A 107 -3.61 -10.80 4.30
N LEU A 108 -3.20 -9.65 4.90
CA LEU A 108 -2.71 -9.62 6.29
C LEU A 108 -3.82 -9.53 7.33
N ARG A 109 -4.91 -8.81 7.03
CA ARG A 109 -5.94 -8.47 8.01
C ARG A 109 -7.12 -9.42 7.98
N MET A 110 -7.53 -9.85 6.79
CA MET A 110 -8.68 -10.74 6.61
C MET A 110 -8.55 -12.04 7.43
N PRO A 111 -7.39 -12.73 7.50
CA PRO A 111 -7.22 -13.91 8.34
C PRO A 111 -7.40 -13.66 9.84
N LEU A 112 -7.38 -12.42 10.29
CA LEU A 112 -7.49 -12.02 11.70
C LEU A 112 -8.86 -11.43 12.06
N PHE A 113 -9.80 -11.30 11.14
CA PHE A 113 -11.10 -10.68 11.41
C PHE A 113 -11.91 -11.41 12.49
N HIS A 114 -11.71 -12.71 12.65
CA HIS A 114 -12.37 -13.49 13.71
C HIS A 114 -11.84 -13.16 15.11
N THR A 115 -10.65 -12.56 15.26
CA THR A 115 -10.06 -12.26 16.56
C THR A 115 -10.58 -10.93 17.14
N ASN A 116 -10.94 -9.97 16.29
CA ASN A 116 -11.45 -8.66 16.71
C ASN A 116 -12.51 -8.15 15.73
N ARG A 117 -13.77 -8.48 16.01
CA ARG A 117 -14.93 -8.09 15.18
C ARG A 117 -15.09 -6.59 15.01
N LYS A 118 -14.80 -5.82 16.07
CA LYS A 118 -14.90 -4.34 16.00
C LYS A 118 -13.89 -3.78 15.03
N GLU A 119 -12.64 -4.18 15.12
CA GLU A 119 -11.59 -3.77 14.20
C GLU A 119 -11.87 -4.24 12.76
N ALA A 120 -12.38 -5.46 12.60
CA ALA A 120 -12.80 -5.97 11.29
C ALA A 120 -13.85 -5.06 10.64
N LEU A 121 -14.91 -4.70 11.37
CA LEU A 121 -15.94 -3.77 10.88
C LEU A 121 -15.38 -2.38 10.58
N ASP A 122 -14.47 -1.86 11.40
CA ASP A 122 -13.81 -0.58 11.18
C ASP A 122 -12.98 -0.58 9.87
N LEU A 123 -12.33 -1.70 9.57
CA LEU A 123 -11.53 -1.85 8.37
C LEU A 123 -12.37 -2.08 7.11
N LEU A 124 -13.42 -2.91 7.22
CA LEU A 124 -14.31 -3.22 6.11
C LEU A 124 -15.13 -2.01 5.68
N CYS A 125 -15.66 -1.28 6.67
CA CYS A 125 -16.42 -0.04 6.47
C CYS A 125 -15.55 1.21 6.50
N GLY A 126 -14.22 1.07 6.40
CA GLY A 126 -13.28 2.18 6.39
C GLY A 126 -13.53 3.14 5.23
N ARG A 127 -13.37 4.44 5.49
CA ARG A 127 -13.49 5.49 4.47
C ARG A 127 -12.52 5.26 3.32
N GLY A 128 -12.96 5.49 2.11
CA GLY A 128 -12.15 5.40 0.90
C GLY A 128 -12.91 5.99 -0.28
N MET A 129 -12.26 6.08 -1.44
CA MET A 129 -12.96 6.42 -2.66
C MET A 129 -13.93 5.30 -3.05
N GLU A 130 -15.16 5.68 -3.42
CA GLU A 130 -16.19 4.79 -3.99
C GLU A 130 -16.49 3.53 -3.12
N VAL A 131 -16.85 3.71 -1.86
CA VAL A 131 -17.28 2.61 -1.00
C VAL A 131 -18.77 2.30 -1.26
N SER A 132 -19.09 1.02 -1.55
CA SER A 132 -20.44 0.50 -1.67
C SER A 132 -20.61 -0.74 -0.77
N LEU A 133 -21.85 -1.15 -0.47
CA LEU A 133 -22.09 -2.36 0.32
C LEU A 133 -21.47 -3.59 -0.34
N LYS A 134 -21.61 -3.74 -1.65
CA LYS A 134 -20.98 -4.81 -2.43
C LYS A 134 -19.46 -4.88 -2.21
N ARG A 135 -18.78 -3.73 -2.19
CA ARG A 135 -17.34 -3.66 -1.89
C ARG A 135 -17.02 -4.03 -0.44
N VAL A 136 -17.84 -3.60 0.52
CA VAL A 136 -17.67 -3.96 1.94
C VAL A 136 -17.76 -5.48 2.11
N LEU A 137 -18.80 -6.12 1.56
CA LEU A 137 -18.99 -7.57 1.61
C LEU A 137 -17.85 -8.32 0.89
N SER A 138 -17.40 -7.81 -0.27
CA SER A 138 -16.25 -8.39 -0.98
C SER A 138 -14.95 -8.34 -0.18
N ARG A 139 -14.72 -7.26 0.57
CA ARG A 139 -13.57 -7.15 1.49
C ARG A 139 -13.67 -8.14 2.65
N GLY A 140 -14.88 -8.57 3.02
CA GLY A 140 -15.13 -9.65 3.99
C GLY A 140 -14.90 -11.06 3.44
N GLY A 141 -14.53 -11.20 2.16
CA GLY A 141 -14.27 -12.50 1.51
C GLY A 141 -15.55 -13.24 1.11
N MET A 142 -16.71 -12.59 1.11
CA MET A 142 -18.00 -13.25 0.86
C MET A 142 -18.17 -13.70 -0.58
N THR A 143 -18.74 -14.89 -0.77
CA THR A 143 -19.17 -15.40 -2.07
C THR A 143 -20.33 -14.56 -2.61
N GLN A 144 -20.72 -14.79 -3.86
CA GLN A 144 -21.85 -14.06 -4.45
C GLN A 144 -23.17 -14.41 -3.75
N GLU A 145 -23.40 -15.67 -3.45
CA GLU A 145 -24.60 -16.15 -2.74
C GLU A 145 -24.68 -15.56 -1.32
N GLU A 146 -23.56 -15.49 -0.63
CA GLU A 146 -23.51 -14.88 0.72
C GLU A 146 -23.79 -13.38 0.69
N LYS A 147 -23.27 -12.66 -0.32
CA LYS A 147 -23.57 -11.23 -0.52
C LYS A 147 -25.06 -11.02 -0.70
N GLU A 148 -25.69 -11.78 -1.60
CA GLU A 148 -27.13 -11.70 -1.87
C GLU A 148 -27.96 -12.01 -0.62
N ALA A 149 -27.58 -13.04 0.14
CA ALA A 149 -28.25 -13.39 1.39
C ALA A 149 -28.13 -12.28 2.45
N VAL A 150 -26.96 -11.68 2.59
CA VAL A 150 -26.73 -10.56 3.53
C VAL A 150 -27.48 -9.30 3.05
N GLU A 151 -27.45 -8.97 1.77
CA GLU A 151 -28.20 -7.85 1.18
C GLU A 151 -29.70 -8.00 1.44
N HIS A 152 -30.26 -9.17 1.19
CA HIS A 152 -31.66 -9.48 1.48
C HIS A 152 -31.98 -9.32 2.97
N ARG A 153 -31.09 -9.78 3.84
CA ARG A 153 -31.27 -9.69 5.31
C ARG A 153 -31.21 -8.25 5.82
N LEU A 154 -30.33 -7.42 5.23
CA LEU A 154 -30.22 -6.01 5.60
C LEU A 154 -31.38 -5.17 5.10
N ASN A 155 -32.04 -5.58 4.02
CA ASN A 155 -33.21 -4.92 3.42
C ASN A 155 -33.03 -3.38 3.32
N LEU A 156 -31.97 -2.95 2.62
CA LEU A 156 -31.66 -1.53 2.48
C LEU A 156 -32.51 -0.88 1.38
N PRO A 157 -32.83 0.42 1.50
CA PRO A 157 -33.66 1.14 0.51
C PRO A 157 -32.91 1.53 -0.76
N PHE A 158 -31.69 1.05 -0.96
CA PHE A 158 -30.83 1.35 -2.10
C PHE A 158 -30.04 0.11 -2.54
N SER A 159 -29.55 0.12 -3.78
CA SER A 159 -28.75 -0.97 -4.34
C SER A 159 -27.42 -1.12 -3.61
N SER A 160 -26.94 -2.37 -3.50
CA SER A 160 -25.62 -2.68 -2.94
C SER A 160 -24.44 -2.08 -3.72
N GLU A 161 -24.65 -1.65 -4.97
CA GLU A 161 -23.68 -0.96 -5.80
C GLU A 161 -23.65 0.56 -5.58
N THR A 162 -24.67 1.11 -4.91
CA THR A 162 -24.75 2.55 -4.63
C THR A 162 -23.54 3.01 -3.81
N LEU A 163 -22.94 4.12 -4.23
CA LEU A 163 -21.89 4.77 -3.46
C LEU A 163 -22.45 5.35 -2.17
N LEU A 164 -21.82 5.01 -1.07
CA LEU A 164 -22.30 5.33 0.27
C LEU A 164 -21.75 6.66 0.78
N THR A 165 -22.62 7.46 1.38
CA THR A 165 -22.20 8.61 2.16
C THR A 165 -21.54 8.16 3.49
N PRO A 166 -20.77 9.03 4.17
CA PRO A 166 -20.21 8.71 5.48
C PRO A 166 -21.24 8.28 6.53
N GLU A 167 -22.43 8.88 6.48
CA GLU A 167 -23.56 8.59 7.38
C GLU A 167 -24.14 7.20 7.07
N GLN A 168 -24.36 6.91 5.79
CA GLN A 168 -24.83 5.59 5.34
C GLN A 168 -23.82 4.50 5.68
N LEU A 169 -22.54 4.78 5.53
CA LEU A 169 -21.47 3.84 5.87
C LEU A 169 -21.44 3.53 7.38
N THR A 170 -21.69 4.52 8.22
CA THR A 170 -21.81 4.37 9.67
C THR A 170 -23.02 3.50 10.04
N GLU A 171 -24.17 3.72 9.39
CA GLU A 171 -25.36 2.91 9.60
C GLU A 171 -25.18 1.47 9.12
N ILE A 172 -24.59 1.28 7.95
CA ILE A 172 -24.26 -0.06 7.43
C ILE A 172 -23.33 -0.80 8.38
N ARG A 173 -22.30 -0.14 8.88
CA ARG A 173 -21.38 -0.72 9.86
C ARG A 173 -22.13 -1.24 11.10
N LYS A 174 -23.07 -0.45 11.63
CA LYS A 174 -23.91 -0.85 12.77
C LYS A 174 -24.76 -2.08 12.42
N ARG A 175 -25.47 -2.04 11.29
CA ARG A 175 -26.33 -3.15 10.85
C ARG A 175 -25.56 -4.44 10.57
N LEU A 176 -24.38 -4.33 9.96
CA LEU A 176 -23.49 -5.49 9.77
C LEU A 176 -23.01 -6.07 11.10
N GLY A 177 -22.73 -5.22 12.09
CA GLY A 177 -22.36 -5.64 13.43
C GLY A 177 -23.46 -6.38 14.18
N GLU A 178 -24.74 -6.17 13.80
CA GLU A 178 -25.91 -6.83 14.34
C GLU A 178 -26.40 -8.00 13.45
N CYS A 179 -25.88 -8.12 12.23
CA CYS A 179 -26.28 -9.15 11.27
C CYS A 179 -25.51 -10.46 11.52
N ARG A 180 -26.16 -11.41 12.20
CA ARG A 180 -25.54 -12.69 12.55
C ARG A 180 -25.03 -13.45 11.33
N LEU A 181 -25.80 -13.50 10.24
CA LEU A 181 -25.38 -14.14 9.00
C LEU A 181 -24.06 -13.58 8.47
N PHE A 182 -23.93 -12.25 8.45
CA PHE A 182 -22.67 -11.59 8.04
C PHE A 182 -21.50 -11.96 8.96
N LEU A 183 -21.72 -11.92 10.27
CA LEU A 183 -20.67 -12.20 11.25
C LEU A 183 -20.20 -13.65 11.20
N ASP A 184 -21.12 -14.60 11.02
CA ASP A 184 -20.79 -16.03 10.89
C ASP A 184 -20.00 -16.32 9.60
N CYS A 185 -20.39 -15.72 8.47
CA CYS A 185 -19.63 -15.80 7.21
C CYS A 185 -18.23 -15.18 7.37
N LEU A 186 -18.15 -13.99 7.96
CA LEU A 186 -16.87 -13.30 8.16
C LEU A 186 -15.91 -14.13 9.04
N GLU A 187 -16.42 -14.70 10.13
CA GLU A 187 -15.64 -15.56 11.02
C GLU A 187 -15.13 -16.80 10.31
N ARG A 188 -15.99 -17.48 9.53
CA ARG A 188 -15.64 -18.68 8.77
C ARG A 188 -14.53 -18.38 7.76
N HIS A 189 -14.70 -17.40 6.89
CA HIS A 189 -13.70 -17.04 5.88
C HIS A 189 -12.37 -16.60 6.50
N SER A 190 -12.44 -15.87 7.61
CA SER A 190 -11.25 -15.44 8.35
C SER A 190 -10.47 -16.64 8.90
N ARG A 191 -11.15 -17.63 9.50
CA ARG A 191 -10.53 -18.84 10.03
C ARG A 191 -9.95 -19.74 8.92
N GLU A 192 -10.65 -19.86 7.80
CA GLU A 192 -10.20 -20.64 6.65
C GLU A 192 -8.94 -20.03 6.00
N ALA A 193 -8.82 -18.70 5.99
CA ALA A 193 -7.65 -18.02 5.42
C ALA A 193 -6.41 -18.03 6.35
N LEU A 194 -6.58 -18.21 7.65
CA LEU A 194 -5.48 -18.11 8.63
C LEU A 194 -4.36 -19.13 8.42
N PRO A 195 -4.61 -20.42 8.16
CA PRO A 195 -3.55 -21.40 7.94
C PRO A 195 -2.65 -21.06 6.76
N ALA A 196 -3.23 -20.60 5.64
CA ALA A 196 -2.47 -20.20 4.45
C ALA A 196 -1.60 -18.97 4.72
N ALA A 197 -2.14 -17.95 5.38
CA ALA A 197 -1.37 -16.77 5.78
C ALA A 197 -0.24 -17.12 6.76
N ALA A 198 -0.52 -17.91 7.78
CA ALA A 198 0.48 -18.37 8.75
C ALA A 198 1.57 -19.23 8.09
N GLY A 199 1.18 -20.10 7.14
CA GLY A 199 2.10 -20.91 6.35
C GLY A 199 3.07 -20.05 5.55
N TYR A 200 2.55 -19.02 4.86
CA TYR A 200 3.38 -18.07 4.11
C TYR A 200 4.44 -17.38 4.99
N PHE A 201 4.03 -16.85 6.15
CA PHE A 201 4.98 -16.17 7.05
C PHE A 201 5.99 -17.10 7.73
N ARG A 202 5.71 -18.40 7.85
CA ARG A 202 6.69 -19.36 8.37
C ARG A 202 7.79 -19.73 7.37
N GLN A 203 7.57 -19.50 6.07
CA GLN A 203 8.55 -19.74 5.02
C GLN A 203 9.57 -18.59 4.87
N GLU A 204 9.24 -17.40 5.37
CA GLU A 204 10.06 -16.20 5.31
C GLU A 204 10.91 -16.01 6.59
#